data_8c51f9c807c7e93b7962bd6ff1c5873c
#
_entry.id   8c51f9c807c7e93b7962bd6ff1c5873c
#
_cell.length_a   1.000
_cell.length_b   1.000
_cell.length_c   1.000
_cell.angle_alpha   90.00
_cell.angle_beta   90.00
_cell.angle_gamma   90.00
#
_symmetry.space_group_name_H-M   'P 1'
#
loop_
_entity.id
_entity.type
_entity.pdbx_description
1 polymer ?
#
loop_
_entity_poly.entity_id
_entity_poly.type
_entity_poly.pdbx_seq_one_letter_code
_entity_poly.pdbx_strand_id
1 'polypeptide(L)'
;MSKNVVWWPAITNPDHMSKYGGDEYFQYSRATWEYWCEKNDCLFVPFEEPVEPDLIDFRVNWQKAIFVFDELERRGIDYDQIALMDSSSMIKWNAPNFFELTDRKFCGFRDIDNLKWIYESVQGYKDFFEGFELDLQKYISSGIIIFNGEHKEFFTKFKKLYYDNKEAFKELQDNIVKKGTEQTPFNYFLQMENVDLNLKIPVPFKLTHIYRKDMHSYNWQLEEDKTPFFIKYSYNWVFNGIPKN
;
A
#
# COMPACT_ATOMS: atom_id res chain seq x y z
N MET A 1 -26.54 5.10 4.46
CA MET A 1 -25.90 4.35 3.36
C MET A 1 -24.41 4.25 3.70
N SER A 2 -23.85 3.05 3.59
CA SER A 2 -22.41 2.86 3.74
C SER A 2 -21.66 3.65 2.68
N LYS A 3 -20.56 4.31 3.06
CA LYS A 3 -19.73 5.09 2.16
C LYS A 3 -18.46 4.32 1.77
N ASN A 4 -17.86 4.72 0.66
CA ASN A 4 -16.49 4.30 0.36
C ASN A 4 -15.53 4.93 1.38
N VAL A 5 -14.52 4.16 1.77
CA VAL A 5 -13.54 4.55 2.79
C VAL A 5 -12.15 4.61 2.19
N VAL A 6 -11.43 5.69 2.43
CA VAL A 6 -9.99 5.76 2.26
C VAL A 6 -9.34 5.53 3.63
N TRP A 7 -8.77 4.33 3.80
CA TRP A 7 -7.97 3.95 4.95
C TRP A 7 -6.54 4.43 4.74
N TRP A 8 -6.11 5.38 5.56
CA TRP A 8 -4.83 6.07 5.38
C TRP A 8 -3.91 5.84 6.59
N PRO A 9 -3.03 4.82 6.54
CA PRO A 9 -2.12 4.49 7.62
C PRO A 9 -0.94 5.47 7.66
N ALA A 10 -0.83 6.21 8.76
CA ALA A 10 0.21 7.19 9.02
C ALA A 10 0.83 7.04 10.41
N ILE A 11 1.03 5.79 10.85
CA ILE A 11 1.72 5.51 12.11
C ILE A 11 3.16 5.96 11.99
N THR A 12 3.58 6.83 12.88
CA THR A 12 4.95 7.34 12.97
C THR A 12 5.85 6.32 13.65
N ASN A 13 6.89 5.87 12.94
CA ASN A 13 7.97 5.07 13.52
C ASN A 13 9.18 5.98 13.75
N PRO A 14 9.64 6.18 15.00
CA PRO A 14 10.78 7.04 15.33
C PRO A 14 12.07 6.69 14.57
N ASP A 15 12.35 5.41 14.37
CA ASP A 15 13.53 4.95 13.64
C ASP A 15 13.44 5.29 12.15
N HIS A 16 12.25 5.22 11.58
CA HIS A 16 11.98 5.61 10.21
C HIS A 16 12.12 7.12 10.03
N MET A 17 11.66 7.89 11.02
CA MET A 17 11.77 9.35 11.00
C MET A 17 13.23 9.84 10.96
N SER A 18 14.11 9.22 11.75
CA SER A 18 15.53 9.60 11.75
C SER A 18 16.22 9.32 10.40
N LYS A 19 15.82 8.24 9.72
CA LYS A 19 16.43 7.78 8.47
C LYS A 19 15.95 8.52 7.24
N TYR A 20 14.67 8.92 7.21
CA TYR A 20 14.03 9.53 6.04
C TYR A 20 13.61 10.99 6.26
N GLY A 21 14.00 11.57 7.39
CA GLY A 21 13.87 12.99 7.70
C GLY A 21 12.51 13.44 8.16
N GLY A 22 11.79 12.54 8.80
CA GLY A 22 10.53 12.88 9.45
C GLY A 22 9.30 12.48 8.64
N ASP A 23 8.17 12.76 9.23
CA ASP A 23 6.84 12.52 8.69
C ASP A 23 6.15 13.82 8.22
N GLU A 24 6.90 14.90 8.11
CA GLU A 24 6.37 16.21 7.72
C GLU A 24 5.57 16.17 6.41
N TYR A 25 5.92 15.26 5.50
CA TYR A 25 5.21 15.08 4.25
C TYR A 25 3.80 14.49 4.44
N PHE A 26 3.51 13.86 5.57
CA PHE A 26 2.18 13.31 5.85
C PHE A 26 1.11 14.39 5.83
N GLN A 27 1.42 15.61 6.27
CA GLN A 27 0.46 16.72 6.23
C GLN A 27 -0.01 17.04 4.80
N TYR A 28 0.89 16.95 3.82
CA TYR A 28 0.54 17.19 2.41
C TYR A 28 -0.26 16.02 1.82
N SER A 29 0.16 14.80 2.11
CA SER A 29 -0.58 13.59 1.74
C SER A 29 -2.02 13.66 2.31
N ARG A 30 -2.14 13.88 3.60
CA ARG A 30 -3.41 14.01 4.31
C ARG A 30 -4.33 15.05 3.66
N ALA A 31 -3.83 16.26 3.45
CA ALA A 31 -4.61 17.34 2.87
C ALA A 31 -5.17 17.00 1.48
N THR A 32 -4.39 16.32 0.64
CA THR A 32 -4.86 15.91 -0.69
C THR A 32 -5.93 14.82 -0.61
N TRP A 33 -5.77 13.84 0.29
CA TRP A 33 -6.72 12.74 0.45
C TRP A 33 -8.02 13.22 1.11
N GLU A 34 -7.96 14.08 2.13
CA GLU A 34 -9.14 14.69 2.76
C GLU A 34 -9.97 15.46 1.73
N TYR A 35 -9.34 16.33 0.94
CA TYR A 35 -10.00 17.06 -0.12
C TYR A 35 -10.66 16.16 -1.16
N TRP A 36 -9.92 15.12 -1.62
CA TRP A 36 -10.44 14.18 -2.60
C TRP A 36 -11.63 13.38 -2.07
N CYS A 37 -11.56 12.94 -0.81
CA CYS A 37 -12.63 12.22 -0.15
C CYS A 37 -13.89 13.09 -0.01
N GLU A 38 -13.76 14.33 0.43
CA GLU A 38 -14.85 15.29 0.51
C GLU A 38 -15.54 15.46 -0.85
N LYS A 39 -14.74 15.69 -1.90
CA LYS A 39 -15.23 15.88 -3.27
C LYS A 39 -15.98 14.66 -3.83
N ASN A 40 -15.59 13.46 -3.47
CA ASN A 40 -16.15 12.20 -3.99
C ASN A 40 -17.12 11.50 -3.04
N ASP A 41 -17.57 12.21 -1.97
CA ASP A 41 -18.47 11.68 -0.94
C ASP A 41 -17.95 10.39 -0.28
N CYS A 42 -16.63 10.31 -0.04
CA CYS A 42 -15.95 9.21 0.63
C CYS A 42 -15.59 9.60 2.07
N LEU A 43 -15.39 8.61 2.92
CA LEU A 43 -14.84 8.82 4.26
C LEU A 43 -13.32 8.75 4.22
N PHE A 44 -12.65 9.77 4.75
CA PHE A 44 -11.22 9.71 5.04
C PHE A 44 -11.03 9.19 6.47
N VAL A 45 -10.32 8.08 6.62
CA VAL A 45 -10.10 7.41 7.90
C VAL A 45 -8.61 7.26 8.17
N PRO A 46 -8.00 8.19 8.93
CA PRO A 46 -6.61 8.07 9.31
C PRO A 46 -6.41 6.96 10.35
N PHE A 47 -5.31 6.21 10.19
CA PHE A 47 -4.81 5.22 11.13
C PHE A 47 -3.43 5.66 11.61
N GLU A 48 -3.41 6.47 12.68
CA GLU A 48 -2.22 7.17 13.19
C GLU A 48 -1.67 6.52 14.47
N GLU A 49 -2.51 5.77 15.18
CA GLU A 49 -2.13 5.08 16.41
C GLU A 49 -1.99 3.58 16.14
N PRO A 50 -0.85 2.96 16.51
CA PRO A 50 -0.69 1.52 16.35
C PRO A 50 -1.63 0.75 17.28
N VAL A 51 -2.16 -0.38 16.81
CA VAL A 51 -2.89 -1.34 17.68
C VAL A 51 -1.89 -2.06 18.59
N GLU A 52 -0.76 -2.46 18.01
CA GLU A 52 0.36 -3.04 18.75
C GLU A 52 1.45 -1.98 18.91
N PRO A 53 1.70 -1.50 20.14
CA PRO A 53 2.57 -0.34 20.36
C PRO A 53 4.06 -0.61 20.17
N ASP A 54 4.50 -1.87 20.30
CA ASP A 54 5.88 -2.25 20.03
C ASP A 54 6.12 -2.38 18.53
N LEU A 55 6.53 -1.27 17.88
CA LEU A 55 6.76 -1.20 16.45
C LEU A 55 8.03 -1.94 15.98
N ILE A 56 8.90 -2.34 16.89
CA ILE A 56 10.06 -3.21 16.59
C ILE A 56 9.58 -4.65 16.47
N ASP A 57 8.74 -5.06 17.41
CA ASP A 57 8.17 -6.41 17.42
C ASP A 57 7.03 -6.57 16.41
N PHE A 58 6.25 -5.52 16.21
CA PHE A 58 5.12 -5.52 15.27
C PHE A 58 5.16 -4.33 14.32
N ARG A 59 5.77 -4.51 13.18
CA ARG A 59 6.01 -3.43 12.20
C ARG A 59 4.73 -2.79 11.67
N VAL A 60 4.77 -1.48 11.49
CA VAL A 60 3.68 -0.67 10.93
C VAL A 60 3.10 -1.27 9.64
N ASN A 61 3.97 -1.77 8.77
CA ASN A 61 3.58 -2.33 7.49
C ASN A 61 2.60 -3.51 7.61
N TRP A 62 2.76 -4.35 8.64
CA TRP A 62 1.81 -5.41 8.93
C TRP A 62 0.52 -4.85 9.51
N GLN A 63 0.62 -3.92 10.47
CA GLN A 63 -0.54 -3.37 11.17
C GLN A 63 -1.53 -2.70 10.22
N LYS A 64 -1.03 -1.92 9.25
CA LYS A 64 -1.88 -1.20 8.29
C LYS A 64 -2.83 -2.12 7.51
N ALA A 65 -2.39 -3.34 7.21
CA ALA A 65 -3.16 -4.31 6.43
C ALA A 65 -4.06 -5.17 7.31
N ILE A 66 -3.51 -5.77 8.38
CA ILE A 66 -4.25 -6.79 9.14
C ILE A 66 -5.28 -6.24 10.12
N PHE A 67 -5.21 -4.96 10.49
CA PHE A 67 -6.16 -4.34 11.42
C PHE A 67 -7.23 -3.47 10.76
N VAL A 68 -7.24 -3.35 9.43
CA VAL A 68 -8.17 -2.44 8.75
C VAL A 68 -9.64 -2.70 9.10
N PHE A 69 -10.07 -3.95 9.06
CA PHE A 69 -11.46 -4.30 9.37
C PHE A 69 -11.77 -4.15 10.86
N ASP A 70 -10.86 -4.61 11.74
CA ASP A 70 -11.04 -4.53 13.19
C ASP A 70 -11.18 -3.07 13.65
N GLU A 71 -10.37 -2.18 13.09
CA GLU A 71 -10.39 -0.76 13.44
C GLU A 71 -11.62 -0.04 12.89
N LEU A 72 -12.05 -0.34 11.68
CA LEU A 72 -13.29 0.21 11.16
C LEU A 72 -14.50 -0.22 12.01
N GLU A 73 -14.56 -1.49 12.39
CA GLU A 73 -15.61 -2.01 13.27
C GLU A 73 -15.55 -1.41 14.67
N ARG A 74 -14.35 -1.34 15.27
CA ARG A 74 -14.16 -0.72 16.59
C ARG A 74 -14.61 0.74 16.62
N ARG A 75 -14.41 1.47 15.49
CA ARG A 75 -14.83 2.87 15.33
C ARG A 75 -16.28 3.02 14.90
N GLY A 76 -17.02 1.93 14.68
CA GLY A 76 -18.41 1.95 14.20
C GLY A 76 -18.57 2.55 12.81
N ILE A 77 -17.58 2.38 11.93
CA ILE A 77 -17.56 2.91 10.59
C ILE A 77 -18.11 1.87 9.61
N ASP A 78 -19.27 2.15 9.04
CA ASP A 78 -19.84 1.37 7.94
C ASP A 78 -19.15 1.74 6.63
N TYR A 79 -18.86 0.72 5.82
CA TYR A 79 -18.15 0.89 4.54
C TYR A 79 -18.83 0.11 3.41
N ASP A 80 -18.72 0.64 2.18
CA ASP A 80 -19.06 -0.08 0.95
C ASP A 80 -17.80 -0.71 0.33
N GLN A 81 -16.80 0.11 0.02
CA GLN A 81 -15.47 -0.31 -0.40
C GLN A 81 -14.42 0.41 0.45
N ILE A 82 -13.27 -0.20 0.59
CA ILE A 82 -12.13 0.32 1.35
C ILE A 82 -10.94 0.44 0.40
N ALA A 83 -10.32 1.61 0.36
CA ALA A 83 -9.04 1.82 -0.30
C ALA A 83 -7.95 2.04 0.75
N LEU A 84 -7.04 1.09 0.90
CA LEU A 84 -5.82 1.26 1.68
C LEU A 84 -4.83 2.05 0.85
N MET A 85 -4.46 3.24 1.35
CA MET A 85 -3.58 4.17 0.65
C MET A 85 -2.43 4.58 1.56
N ASP A 86 -1.20 4.20 1.20
CA ASP A 86 -0.03 4.59 1.99
C ASP A 86 0.06 6.10 2.19
N SER A 87 0.42 6.52 3.40
CA SER A 87 0.65 7.93 3.77
C SER A 87 1.77 8.61 2.98
N SER A 88 2.58 7.82 2.28
CA SER A 88 3.60 8.32 1.34
C SER A 88 3.05 8.64 -0.06
N SER A 89 1.71 8.69 -0.23
CA SER A 89 1.08 9.01 -1.52
C SER A 89 0.21 10.27 -1.41
N MET A 90 0.15 11.04 -2.49
CA MET A 90 -0.80 12.16 -2.67
C MET A 90 -1.71 11.87 -3.85
N ILE A 91 -2.97 12.28 -3.74
CA ILE A 91 -3.91 12.20 -4.86
C ILE A 91 -4.12 13.58 -5.48
N LYS A 92 -4.24 13.60 -6.80
CA LYS A 92 -4.52 14.83 -7.52
C LYS A 92 -5.96 15.29 -7.30
N TRP A 93 -6.16 16.58 -7.11
CA TRP A 93 -7.47 17.18 -6.83
C TRP A 93 -8.58 16.84 -7.85
N ASN A 94 -8.21 16.60 -9.11
CA ASN A 94 -9.13 16.25 -10.20
C ASN A 94 -9.09 14.76 -10.58
N ALA A 95 -8.47 13.90 -9.78
CA ALA A 95 -8.54 12.47 -10.00
C ALA A 95 -10.00 11.99 -9.94
N PRO A 96 -10.45 11.17 -10.88
CA PRO A 96 -11.79 10.61 -10.85
C PRO A 96 -11.98 9.67 -9.67
N ASN A 97 -13.23 9.34 -9.36
CA ASN A 97 -13.56 8.36 -8.32
C ASN A 97 -13.17 6.96 -8.77
N PHE A 98 -12.06 6.44 -8.24
CA PHE A 98 -11.56 5.11 -8.61
C PHE A 98 -12.43 3.97 -8.05
N PHE A 99 -13.26 4.20 -7.04
CA PHE A 99 -14.18 3.20 -6.54
C PHE A 99 -15.22 2.75 -7.58
N GLU A 100 -15.52 3.61 -8.56
CA GLU A 100 -16.40 3.28 -9.67
C GLU A 100 -15.74 2.37 -10.73
N LEU A 101 -14.43 2.15 -10.63
CA LEU A 101 -13.63 1.40 -11.59
C LEU A 101 -13.22 0.00 -11.10
N THR A 102 -13.66 -0.38 -9.92
CA THR A 102 -13.20 -1.60 -9.25
C THR A 102 -13.92 -2.86 -9.68
N ASP A 103 -15.11 -2.74 -10.28
CA ASP A 103 -16.05 -3.85 -10.49
C ASP A 103 -16.36 -4.61 -9.18
N ARG A 104 -16.23 -3.94 -8.02
CA ARG A 104 -16.33 -4.47 -6.66
C ARG A 104 -15.39 -5.64 -6.34
N LYS A 105 -14.35 -5.82 -7.15
CA LYS A 105 -13.31 -6.84 -6.97
C LYS A 105 -12.19 -6.31 -6.09
N PHE A 106 -11.32 -7.23 -5.68
CA PHE A 106 -10.05 -6.86 -5.08
C PHE A 106 -9.16 -6.20 -6.15
N CYS A 107 -8.78 -4.94 -5.93
CA CYS A 107 -7.97 -4.20 -6.88
C CYS A 107 -6.58 -3.91 -6.31
N GLY A 108 -5.58 -3.98 -7.17
CA GLY A 108 -4.21 -3.61 -6.84
C GLY A 108 -3.47 -3.08 -8.07
N PHE A 109 -2.33 -2.48 -7.83
CA PHE A 109 -1.42 -2.06 -8.91
C PHE A 109 -0.24 -3.01 -8.98
N ARG A 110 0.04 -3.52 -10.18
CA ARG A 110 1.25 -4.33 -10.39
C ARG A 110 2.47 -3.54 -9.95
N ASP A 111 3.26 -4.15 -9.08
CA ASP A 111 4.55 -3.61 -8.70
C ASP A 111 5.61 -4.12 -9.69
N ILE A 112 6.10 -3.24 -10.54
CA ILE A 112 7.12 -3.54 -11.56
C ILE A 112 8.31 -2.60 -11.49
N ASP A 113 8.35 -1.71 -10.50
CA ASP A 113 9.38 -0.68 -10.38
C ASP A 113 10.78 -1.27 -10.14
N ASN A 114 10.87 -2.36 -9.37
CA ASN A 114 12.13 -3.02 -9.06
C ASN A 114 12.02 -4.54 -9.20
N LEU A 115 11.99 -5.02 -10.41
CA LEU A 115 11.84 -6.45 -10.72
C LEU A 115 12.89 -7.32 -10.05
N LYS A 116 14.15 -6.86 -9.95
CA LYS A 116 15.20 -7.58 -9.24
C LYS A 116 14.87 -7.77 -7.77
N TRP A 117 14.46 -6.70 -7.10
CA TRP A 117 14.08 -6.73 -5.69
C TRP A 117 12.86 -7.63 -5.45
N ILE A 118 11.84 -7.54 -6.33
CA ILE A 118 10.65 -8.38 -6.27
C ILE A 118 11.03 -9.86 -6.43
N TYR A 119 11.81 -10.18 -7.47
CA TYR A 119 12.25 -11.55 -7.72
C TYR A 119 13.03 -12.12 -6.54
N GLU A 120 14.03 -11.40 -6.03
CA GLU A 120 14.82 -11.83 -4.87
C GLU A 120 13.95 -12.00 -3.62
N SER A 121 12.98 -11.11 -3.41
CA SER A 121 12.02 -11.24 -2.31
C SER A 121 11.13 -12.47 -2.46
N VAL A 122 10.53 -12.66 -3.63
CA VAL A 122 9.70 -13.83 -3.92
C VAL A 122 10.50 -15.12 -3.73
N GLN A 123 11.70 -15.23 -4.30
CA GLN A 123 12.53 -16.43 -4.10
C GLN A 123 12.87 -16.67 -2.63
N GLY A 124 13.12 -15.61 -1.86
CA GLY A 124 13.47 -15.74 -0.45
C GLY A 124 12.33 -16.24 0.44
N TYR A 125 11.09 -15.99 0.06
CA TYR A 125 9.90 -16.47 0.80
C TYR A 125 9.36 -17.81 0.29
N LYS A 126 9.87 -18.32 -0.84
CA LYS A 126 9.30 -19.50 -1.53
C LYS A 126 9.20 -20.73 -0.63
N ASP A 127 10.26 -21.03 0.10
CA ASP A 127 10.30 -22.22 0.97
C ASP A 127 9.30 -22.08 2.15
N PHE A 128 9.13 -20.89 2.68
CA PHE A 128 8.12 -20.62 3.71
C PHE A 128 6.71 -20.92 3.21
N PHE A 129 6.43 -20.66 1.93
CA PHE A 129 5.15 -20.95 1.28
C PHE A 129 5.18 -22.31 0.53
N GLU A 130 5.90 -23.31 1.06
CA GLU A 130 5.92 -24.70 0.59
C GLU A 130 6.25 -24.85 -0.91
N GLY A 131 7.06 -23.95 -1.45
CA GLY A 131 7.45 -23.97 -2.85
C GLY A 131 6.39 -23.44 -3.82
N PHE A 132 5.33 -22.79 -3.33
CA PHE A 132 4.31 -22.18 -4.20
C PHE A 132 4.93 -21.29 -5.27
N GLU A 133 4.54 -21.49 -6.53
CA GLU A 133 5.02 -20.68 -7.65
C GLU A 133 4.14 -19.45 -7.81
N LEU A 134 4.63 -18.31 -7.32
CA LEU A 134 3.94 -17.04 -7.41
C LEU A 134 4.02 -16.48 -8.83
N ASP A 135 2.87 -16.13 -9.41
CA ASP A 135 2.77 -15.43 -10.70
C ASP A 135 3.15 -13.95 -10.53
N LEU A 136 4.35 -13.58 -11.02
CA LEU A 136 4.84 -12.20 -10.96
C LEU A 136 3.97 -11.19 -11.73
N GLN A 137 3.16 -11.65 -12.71
CA GLN A 137 2.24 -10.78 -13.42
C GLN A 137 1.06 -10.33 -12.53
N LYS A 138 0.83 -11.04 -11.43
CA LYS A 138 -0.18 -10.72 -10.42
C LYS A 138 0.41 -10.15 -9.13
N TYR A 139 1.71 -9.88 -9.10
CA TYR A 139 2.34 -9.26 -7.94
C TYR A 139 1.95 -7.80 -7.84
N ILE A 140 1.33 -7.41 -6.73
CA ILE A 140 0.81 -6.05 -6.51
C ILE A 140 1.55 -5.33 -5.39
N SER A 141 1.54 -4.01 -5.46
CA SER A 141 1.97 -3.15 -4.34
C SER A 141 0.96 -3.23 -3.20
N SER A 142 1.44 -3.40 -1.98
CA SER A 142 0.61 -3.36 -0.76
C SER A 142 0.28 -1.93 -0.29
N GLY A 143 0.88 -0.93 -0.91
CA GLY A 143 0.65 0.47 -0.57
C GLY A 143 -0.60 1.09 -1.19
N ILE A 144 -1.20 0.42 -2.18
CA ILE A 144 -2.43 0.85 -2.84
C ILE A 144 -3.24 -0.38 -3.21
N ILE A 145 -4.25 -0.69 -2.41
CA ILE A 145 -5.19 -1.78 -2.65
C ILE A 145 -6.61 -1.32 -2.35
N ILE A 146 -7.58 -1.83 -3.13
CA ILE A 146 -8.99 -1.53 -2.92
C ILE A 146 -9.73 -2.87 -2.79
N PHE A 147 -10.62 -2.95 -1.82
CA PHE A 147 -11.36 -4.16 -1.50
C PHE A 147 -12.71 -3.79 -0.83
N ASN A 148 -13.50 -4.78 -0.45
CA ASN A 148 -14.80 -4.58 0.21
C ASN A 148 -15.05 -5.65 1.28
N GLY A 149 -16.25 -5.68 1.86
CA GLY A 149 -16.62 -6.61 2.91
C GLY A 149 -16.52 -8.09 2.56
N GLU A 150 -16.63 -8.45 1.27
CA GLU A 150 -16.49 -9.84 0.80
C GLU A 150 -15.06 -10.38 1.02
N HIS A 151 -14.08 -9.48 1.13
CA HIS A 151 -12.67 -9.83 1.36
C HIS A 151 -12.29 -9.91 2.85
N LYS A 152 -13.22 -9.66 3.77
CA LYS A 152 -12.94 -9.68 5.22
C LYS A 152 -12.36 -11.01 5.69
N GLU A 153 -12.89 -12.14 5.18
CA GLU A 153 -12.38 -13.47 5.52
C GLU A 153 -10.91 -13.64 5.11
N PHE A 154 -10.54 -13.14 3.92
CA PHE A 154 -9.15 -13.13 3.46
C PHE A 154 -8.24 -12.39 4.47
N PHE A 155 -8.60 -11.18 4.88
CA PHE A 155 -7.80 -10.42 5.85
C PHE A 155 -7.75 -11.08 7.24
N THR A 156 -8.84 -11.72 7.65
CA THR A 156 -8.87 -12.48 8.91
C THR A 156 -7.89 -13.66 8.87
N LYS A 157 -7.87 -14.41 7.77
CA LYS A 157 -6.92 -15.50 7.55
C LYS A 157 -5.48 -14.99 7.44
N PHE A 158 -5.27 -13.86 6.75
CA PHE A 158 -3.94 -13.25 6.62
C PHE A 158 -3.40 -12.76 7.97
N LYS A 159 -4.27 -12.17 8.79
CA LYS A 159 -3.94 -11.82 10.18
C LYS A 159 -3.54 -13.06 10.99
N LYS A 160 -4.31 -14.15 10.88
CA LYS A 160 -4.00 -15.42 11.53
C LYS A 160 -2.67 -15.99 11.04
N LEU A 161 -2.41 -16.00 9.74
CA LEU A 161 -1.12 -16.41 9.17
C LEU A 161 0.05 -15.66 9.80
N TYR A 162 -0.07 -14.34 9.96
CA TYR A 162 0.97 -13.53 10.60
C TYR A 162 1.19 -13.93 12.04
N TYR A 163 0.12 -14.00 12.86
CA TYR A 163 0.27 -14.35 14.28
C TYR A 163 0.84 -15.76 14.50
N ASP A 164 0.40 -16.73 13.70
CA ASP A 164 0.87 -18.11 13.80
C ASP A 164 2.36 -18.24 13.41
N ASN A 165 2.90 -17.31 12.62
CA ASN A 165 4.25 -17.39 12.05
C ASN A 165 5.10 -16.13 12.27
N LYS A 166 4.76 -15.32 13.26
CA LYS A 166 5.38 -14.00 13.50
C LYS A 166 6.91 -14.08 13.58
N GLU A 167 7.44 -15.02 14.37
CA GLU A 167 8.89 -15.17 14.55
C GLU A 167 9.59 -15.62 13.25
N ALA A 168 8.96 -16.49 12.49
CA ALA A 168 9.49 -16.91 11.18
C ALA A 168 9.52 -15.74 10.19
N PHE A 169 8.46 -14.90 10.16
CA PHE A 169 8.45 -13.69 9.33
C PHE A 169 9.53 -12.69 9.77
N LYS A 170 9.72 -12.50 11.07
CA LYS A 170 10.80 -11.64 11.58
C LYS A 170 12.16 -12.15 11.14
N GLU A 171 12.43 -13.44 11.31
CA GLU A 171 13.71 -14.05 10.89
C GLU A 171 13.95 -13.89 9.38
N LEU A 172 12.94 -14.13 8.55
CA LEU A 172 13.03 -13.93 7.09
C LEU A 172 13.31 -12.46 6.75
N GLN A 173 12.60 -11.53 7.40
CA GLN A 173 12.68 -10.10 7.10
C GLN A 173 13.96 -9.44 7.60
N ASP A 174 14.47 -9.86 8.76
CA ASP A 174 15.60 -9.21 9.41
C ASP A 174 16.93 -9.84 9.04
N ASN A 175 16.98 -11.16 8.92
CA ASN A 175 18.24 -11.91 8.83
C ASN A 175 18.46 -12.58 7.48
N ILE A 176 17.43 -13.16 6.87
CA ILE A 176 17.56 -14.01 5.68
C ILE A 176 17.34 -13.21 4.39
N VAL A 177 16.08 -12.79 4.15
CA VAL A 177 15.68 -12.15 2.88
C VAL A 177 15.98 -10.66 2.90
N LYS A 178 15.71 -10.01 4.03
CA LYS A 178 15.89 -8.57 4.27
C LYS A 178 15.10 -7.67 3.31
N LYS A 179 13.96 -8.18 2.83
CA LYS A 179 13.09 -7.54 1.83
C LYS A 179 11.65 -7.99 2.03
N GLY A 180 10.73 -7.25 1.41
CA GLY A 180 9.36 -7.70 1.19
C GLY A 180 8.48 -7.78 2.42
N THR A 181 8.76 -7.01 3.46
CA THR A 181 8.03 -7.02 4.74
C THR A 181 6.66 -7.71 4.68
N GLU A 182 5.55 -6.99 4.65
CA GLU A 182 4.21 -7.57 4.48
C GLU A 182 3.86 -7.83 3.00
N GLN A 183 4.43 -7.06 2.07
CA GLN A 183 4.02 -7.08 0.66
C GLN A 183 4.22 -8.44 0.00
N THR A 184 5.36 -9.09 0.20
CA THR A 184 5.62 -10.38 -0.42
C THR A 184 4.78 -11.51 0.17
N PRO A 185 4.69 -11.68 1.51
CA PRO A 185 3.74 -12.61 2.12
C PRO A 185 2.29 -12.37 1.71
N PHE A 186 1.88 -11.11 1.60
CA PHE A 186 0.54 -10.73 1.16
C PHE A 186 0.25 -11.21 -0.27
N ASN A 187 1.20 -11.04 -1.19
CA ASN A 187 1.06 -11.51 -2.58
C ASN A 187 1.03 -13.03 -2.70
N TYR A 188 1.83 -13.74 -1.90
CA TYR A 188 1.74 -15.20 -1.81
C TYR A 188 0.35 -15.62 -1.35
N PHE A 189 -0.10 -15.05 -0.25
CA PHE A 189 -1.38 -15.42 0.33
C PHE A 189 -2.58 -15.08 -0.57
N LEU A 190 -2.55 -13.91 -1.26
CA LEU A 190 -3.54 -13.55 -2.27
C LEU A 190 -3.70 -14.60 -3.36
N GLN A 191 -2.58 -15.11 -3.87
CA GLN A 191 -2.61 -16.08 -4.97
C GLN A 191 -2.95 -17.49 -4.47
N MET A 192 -2.51 -17.89 -3.29
CA MET A 192 -2.87 -19.17 -2.67
C MET A 192 -4.36 -19.25 -2.35
N GLU A 193 -4.97 -18.17 -1.88
CA GLU A 193 -6.41 -18.06 -1.62
C GLU A 193 -7.22 -17.83 -2.92
N ASN A 194 -6.57 -17.76 -4.09
CA ASN A 194 -7.20 -17.53 -5.39
C ASN A 194 -8.10 -16.30 -5.44
N VAL A 195 -7.70 -15.21 -4.79
CA VAL A 195 -8.46 -13.95 -4.80
C VAL A 195 -8.58 -13.41 -6.23
N ASP A 196 -9.81 -13.10 -6.67
CA ASP A 196 -10.06 -12.52 -7.99
C ASP A 196 -9.59 -11.07 -8.08
N LEU A 197 -8.44 -10.86 -8.70
CA LEU A 197 -7.78 -9.57 -8.79
C LEU A 197 -8.20 -8.77 -10.03
N ASN A 198 -8.71 -7.55 -9.82
CA ASN A 198 -8.84 -6.55 -10.87
C ASN A 198 -7.57 -5.69 -10.95
N LEU A 199 -6.76 -5.92 -11.97
CA LEU A 199 -5.51 -5.17 -12.25
C LEU A 199 -5.70 -4.08 -13.34
N LYS A 200 -6.97 -3.76 -13.68
CA LYS A 200 -7.32 -2.86 -14.79
C LYS A 200 -7.50 -1.39 -14.37
N ILE A 201 -7.24 -1.06 -13.11
CA ILE A 201 -7.26 0.35 -12.69
C ILE A 201 -6.39 1.20 -13.64
N PRO A 202 -6.89 2.32 -14.14
CA PRO A 202 -6.23 3.10 -15.19
C PRO A 202 -4.80 3.53 -14.86
N VAL A 203 -3.94 3.53 -15.87
CA VAL A 203 -2.52 3.89 -15.77
C VAL A 203 -2.24 5.18 -15.00
N PRO A 204 -3.01 6.29 -15.16
CA PRO A 204 -2.77 7.51 -14.40
C PRO A 204 -2.71 7.35 -12.88
N PHE A 205 -3.43 6.38 -12.31
CA PHE A 205 -3.38 6.09 -10.87
C PHE A 205 -2.11 5.35 -10.41
N LYS A 206 -1.40 4.72 -11.32
CA LYS A 206 -0.21 3.91 -11.05
C LYS A 206 1.06 4.39 -11.73
N LEU A 207 0.99 5.50 -12.47
CA LEU A 207 2.10 5.99 -13.29
C LEU A 207 3.36 6.23 -12.45
N THR A 208 3.21 6.86 -11.29
CA THR A 208 4.35 7.13 -10.39
C THR A 208 4.88 5.90 -9.69
N HIS A 209 4.07 4.85 -9.51
CA HIS A 209 4.55 3.56 -9.03
C HIS A 209 5.40 2.84 -10.07
N ILE A 210 5.01 2.92 -11.34
CA ILE A 210 5.72 2.25 -12.45
C ILE A 210 7.06 2.94 -12.73
N TYR A 211 7.10 4.25 -12.64
CA TYR A 211 8.27 5.07 -13.04
C TYR A 211 8.93 5.79 -11.86
N ARG A 212 8.73 5.30 -10.64
CA ARG A 212 9.23 5.96 -9.42
C ARG A 212 10.74 6.22 -9.47
N LYS A 213 11.55 5.26 -9.91
CA LYS A 213 12.99 5.42 -10.01
C LYS A 213 13.40 6.44 -11.06
N ASP A 214 12.73 6.41 -12.21
CA ASP A 214 13.00 7.38 -13.28
C ASP A 214 12.66 8.79 -12.79
N MET A 215 11.52 8.96 -12.12
CA MET A 215 11.13 10.24 -11.54
C MET A 215 12.15 10.75 -10.51
N HIS A 216 12.68 9.87 -9.67
CA HIS A 216 13.66 10.24 -8.63
C HIS A 216 15.07 10.48 -9.18
N SER A 217 15.38 9.98 -10.36
CA SER A 217 16.66 10.17 -11.01
C SER A 217 16.79 11.52 -11.73
N TYR A 218 15.65 12.21 -11.97
CA TYR A 218 15.67 13.51 -12.64
C TYR A 218 15.94 14.64 -11.65
N ASN A 219 16.80 15.57 -12.07
CA ASN A 219 16.91 16.84 -11.40
C ASN A 219 15.76 17.74 -11.82
N TRP A 220 14.69 17.75 -11.05
CA TRP A 220 13.46 18.51 -11.29
C TRP A 220 13.67 19.99 -11.58
N GLN A 221 14.78 20.55 -11.07
CA GLN A 221 15.13 21.96 -11.24
C GLN A 221 15.73 22.24 -12.61
N LEU A 222 16.33 21.23 -13.26
CA LEU A 222 17.07 21.40 -14.50
C LEU A 222 16.37 20.84 -15.74
N GLU A 223 15.31 20.04 -15.56
CA GLU A 223 14.60 19.37 -16.66
C GLU A 223 13.12 19.79 -16.72
N GLU A 224 12.88 21.03 -17.12
CA GLU A 224 11.52 21.61 -17.23
C GLU A 224 10.58 20.81 -18.14
N ASP A 225 11.11 20.09 -19.12
CA ASP A 225 10.29 19.41 -20.14
C ASP A 225 9.71 18.06 -19.68
N LYS A 226 10.31 17.37 -18.72
CA LYS A 226 9.89 16.02 -18.30
C LYS A 226 8.95 16.02 -17.09
N THR A 227 9.13 16.93 -16.18
CA THR A 227 8.28 17.12 -15.00
C THR A 227 6.80 17.34 -15.37
N PRO A 228 6.47 18.18 -16.37
CA PRO A 228 5.08 18.42 -16.77
C PRO A 228 4.31 17.16 -17.17
N PHE A 229 4.98 16.16 -17.76
CA PHE A 229 4.33 14.92 -18.16
C PHE A 229 3.75 14.17 -16.96
N PHE A 230 4.57 13.88 -15.94
CA PHE A 230 4.11 13.16 -14.75
C PHE A 230 3.09 13.96 -13.96
N ILE A 231 3.32 15.27 -13.78
CA ILE A 231 2.39 16.16 -13.10
C ILE A 231 1.04 16.19 -13.82
N LYS A 232 1.06 16.25 -15.15
CA LYS A 232 -0.15 16.36 -15.95
C LYS A 232 -0.96 15.07 -15.96
N TYR A 233 -0.30 13.92 -16.09
CA TYR A 233 -0.96 12.65 -16.38
C TYR A 233 -1.11 11.71 -15.20
N SER A 234 -0.40 11.94 -14.08
CA SER A 234 -0.59 11.13 -12.87
C SER A 234 -1.75 11.64 -12.02
N TYR A 235 -2.55 10.71 -11.52
CA TYR A 235 -3.59 10.99 -10.52
C TYR A 235 -3.12 10.72 -9.09
N ASN A 236 -2.17 9.82 -8.90
CA ASN A 236 -1.61 9.51 -7.61
C ASN A 236 -0.09 9.58 -7.64
N TRP A 237 0.51 10.11 -6.59
CA TRP A 237 1.93 10.39 -6.46
C TRP A 237 2.48 9.67 -5.24
N VAL A 238 3.59 8.97 -5.41
CA VAL A 238 4.27 8.25 -4.35
C VAL A 238 5.62 8.90 -4.05
N PHE A 239 5.86 9.20 -2.78
CA PHE A 239 7.08 9.89 -2.32
C PHE A 239 8.12 8.96 -1.74
N ASN A 240 7.82 7.69 -1.53
CA ASN A 240 8.76 6.73 -0.96
C ASN A 240 10.07 6.71 -1.75
N GLY A 241 11.17 6.89 -1.02
CA GLY A 241 12.50 6.78 -1.57
C GLY A 241 13.04 8.03 -2.29
N ILE A 242 12.39 9.20 -2.12
CA ILE A 242 12.97 10.46 -2.56
C ILE A 242 14.19 10.75 -1.68
N PRO A 243 15.42 10.84 -2.24
CA PRO A 243 16.57 11.24 -1.47
C PRO A 243 16.36 12.65 -0.92
N LYS A 244 16.76 12.89 0.33
CA LYS A 244 16.91 14.25 0.84
C LYS A 244 18.20 14.83 0.28
N ASN A 245 18.10 15.89 -0.47
CA ASN A 245 19.20 16.78 -0.78
C ASN A 245 19.08 18.03 0.08
#